data_23862756cbd9905881d9e605c621207a
#
_entry.id   23862756cbd9905881d9e605c621207a
#
_cell.length_a   1.000
_cell.length_b   1.000
_cell.length_c   1.000
_cell.angle_alpha   90.00
_cell.angle_beta   90.00
_cell.angle_gamma   90.00
#
_symmetry.space_group_name_H-M   'P 1'
#
loop_
_entity.id
_entity.type
_entity.pdbx_description
1 polymer ?
#
loop_
_entity_poly.entity_id
_entity_poly.type
_entity_poly.pdbx_seq_one_letter_code
_entity_poly.pdbx_strand_id
1 'polypeptide(L)'
;MKVRYHKKFDKSFKKLSFKLQDKVIEAVELFQKSPVNPVLKNHALKGNMAGRRSISVTGDMRIIFKEYDNYVLVIMLDVGTHNQVY
;
A
#
# COMPACT_ATOMS: atom_id res chain seq x y z
N MET A 1 10.68 0.06 11.18
CA MET A 1 9.37 -0.38 10.65
C MET A 1 9.43 -1.86 10.31
N LYS A 2 8.49 -2.64 10.80
CA LYS A 2 8.25 -4.01 10.35
C LYS A 2 7.10 -4.00 9.35
N VAL A 3 7.26 -4.70 8.22
CA VAL A 3 6.21 -4.80 7.20
C VAL A 3 5.78 -6.25 7.07
N ARG A 4 4.46 -6.46 7.16
CA ARG A 4 3.82 -7.76 6.96
C ARG A 4 2.87 -7.66 5.77
N TYR A 5 2.56 -8.78 5.16
CA TYR A 5 1.69 -8.83 3.98
C TYR A 5 0.53 -9.76 4.24
N HIS A 6 -0.69 -9.25 4.07
CA HIS A 6 -1.91 -10.04 4.15
C HIS A 6 -2.01 -10.96 2.92
N LYS A 7 -2.66 -12.12 3.09
CA LYS A 7 -2.92 -13.06 1.99
C LYS A 7 -3.52 -12.39 0.75
N LYS A 8 -4.45 -11.47 0.96
CA LYS A 8 -5.12 -10.76 -0.13
C LYS A 8 -4.12 -9.90 -0.92
N PHE A 9 -3.19 -9.24 -0.22
CA PHE A 9 -2.13 -8.50 -0.89
C PHE A 9 -1.30 -9.44 -1.78
N ASP A 10 -0.88 -10.57 -1.24
CA ASP A 10 -0.05 -11.53 -1.97
C ASP A 10 -0.76 -12.02 -3.24
N LYS A 11 -2.05 -12.36 -3.13
CA LYS A 11 -2.85 -12.79 -4.28
C LYS A 11 -2.95 -11.71 -5.34
N SER A 12 -3.25 -10.48 -4.93
CA SER A 12 -3.39 -9.35 -5.85
C SER A 12 -2.05 -9.04 -6.51
N PHE A 13 -0.96 -9.06 -5.75
CA PHE A 13 0.38 -8.80 -6.25
C PHE A 13 0.78 -9.81 -7.33
N LYS A 14 0.52 -11.09 -7.12
CA LYS A 14 0.85 -12.14 -8.07
C LYS A 14 0.16 -11.98 -9.42
N LYS A 15 -0.99 -11.33 -9.45
CA LYS A 15 -1.75 -11.08 -10.68
C LYS A 15 -1.22 -9.91 -11.49
N LEU A 16 -0.34 -9.10 -10.93
CA LEU A 16 0.22 -7.93 -11.61
C LEU A 16 1.27 -8.36 -12.63
N SER A 17 1.43 -7.58 -13.69
CA SER A 17 2.56 -7.73 -14.60
C SER A 17 3.88 -7.52 -13.84
N PHE A 18 4.97 -8.05 -14.35
CA PHE A 18 6.28 -7.85 -13.73
C PHE A 18 6.64 -6.37 -13.61
N LYS A 19 6.28 -5.58 -14.60
CA LYS A 19 6.51 -4.13 -14.58
C LYS A 19 5.77 -3.46 -13.41
N LEU A 20 4.51 -3.84 -13.18
CA LEU A 20 3.73 -3.30 -12.06
C LEU A 20 4.23 -3.84 -10.72
N GLN A 21 4.63 -5.10 -10.65
CA GLN A 21 5.25 -5.65 -9.45
C GLN A 21 6.50 -4.85 -9.05
N ASP A 22 7.34 -4.50 -10.02
CA ASP A 22 8.53 -3.68 -9.75
C ASP A 22 8.15 -2.31 -9.19
N LYS A 23 7.09 -1.71 -9.73
CA LYS A 23 6.59 -0.42 -9.23
C LYS A 23 6.08 -0.52 -7.80
N VAL A 24 5.40 -1.61 -7.47
CA VAL A 24 4.93 -1.87 -6.10
C VAL A 24 6.13 -2.02 -5.15
N ILE A 25 7.13 -2.78 -5.54
CA ILE A 25 8.34 -2.99 -4.74
C ILE A 25 9.05 -1.65 -4.49
N GLU A 26 9.22 -0.83 -5.53
CA GLU A 26 9.82 0.50 -5.39
C GLU A 26 9.03 1.38 -4.41
N ALA A 27 7.70 1.36 -4.50
CA ALA A 27 6.85 2.14 -3.61
C ALA A 27 6.98 1.68 -2.15
N VAL A 28 7.02 0.37 -1.91
CA VAL A 28 7.20 -0.18 -0.57
C VAL A 28 8.57 0.18 0.00
N GLU A 29 9.62 0.11 -0.81
CA GLU A 29 10.96 0.52 -0.39
C GLU A 29 11.02 1.99 0.00
N LEU A 30 10.42 2.87 -0.81
CA LEU A 30 10.34 4.29 -0.50
C LEU A 30 9.54 4.52 0.78
N PHE A 31 8.41 3.84 0.92
CA PHE A 31 7.53 3.91 2.09
C PHE A 31 8.30 3.54 3.38
N GLN A 32 9.11 2.49 3.33
CA GLN A 32 9.91 2.07 4.48
C GLN A 32 10.94 3.10 4.90
N LYS A 33 11.49 3.85 3.94
CA LYS A 33 12.45 4.91 4.21
C LYS A 33 11.77 6.20 4.67
N SER A 34 10.63 6.52 4.08
CA SER A 34 9.92 7.77 4.33
C SER A 34 8.42 7.59 4.08
N PRO A 35 7.66 7.09 5.08
CA PRO A 35 6.24 6.78 4.89
C PRO A 35 5.39 7.99 4.50
N VAL A 36 5.84 9.20 4.82
CA VAL A 36 5.10 10.43 4.50
C VAL A 36 5.70 11.19 3.32
N ASN A 37 6.57 10.56 2.54
CA ASN A 37 7.09 11.19 1.33
C ASN A 37 5.93 11.65 0.44
N PRO A 38 5.90 12.93 -0.01
CA PRO A 38 4.77 13.46 -0.78
C PRO A 38 4.39 12.67 -2.03
N VAL A 39 5.36 12.01 -2.65
CA VAL A 39 5.12 11.19 -3.85
C VAL A 39 4.15 10.05 -3.57
N LEU A 40 4.16 9.51 -2.36
CA LEU A 40 3.29 8.40 -1.97
C LEU A 40 1.85 8.82 -1.72
N LYS A 41 1.59 10.11 -1.46
CA LYS A 41 0.25 10.62 -1.16
C LYS A 41 -0.44 9.81 -0.05
N ASN A 42 0.32 9.49 1.00
CA ASN A 42 -0.17 8.73 2.13
C ASN A 42 -1.31 9.47 2.83
N HIS A 43 -2.47 8.84 2.93
CA HIS A 43 -3.63 9.45 3.58
C HIS A 43 -4.54 8.41 4.22
N ALA A 44 -5.27 8.85 5.24
CA ALA A 44 -6.26 8.02 5.92
C ALA A 44 -7.52 7.89 5.06
N LEU A 45 -8.14 6.72 5.11
CA LEU A 45 -9.38 6.43 4.40
C LEU A 45 -10.57 6.65 5.33
N LYS A 46 -11.75 6.83 4.73
CA LYS A 46 -12.99 7.14 5.44
C LYS A 46 -14.06 6.07 5.17
N GLY A 47 -15.21 6.22 5.82
CA GLY A 47 -16.36 5.35 5.62
C GLY A 47 -16.06 3.92 6.06
N ASN A 48 -16.45 2.96 5.27
CA ASN A 48 -16.22 1.54 5.56
C ASN A 48 -14.74 1.12 5.50
N MET A 49 -13.87 2.01 5.04
CA MET A 49 -12.42 1.81 5.02
C MET A 49 -11.72 2.55 6.17
N ALA A 50 -12.47 3.12 7.10
CA ALA A 50 -11.91 3.84 8.25
C ALA A 50 -10.93 2.94 9.03
N GLY A 51 -9.84 3.54 9.50
CA GLY A 51 -8.76 2.80 10.17
C GLY A 51 -7.69 2.27 9.23
N ARG A 52 -7.91 2.39 7.93
CA ARG A 52 -6.93 2.02 6.90
C ARG A 52 -6.37 3.27 6.24
N ARG A 53 -5.26 3.09 5.57
CA ARG A 53 -4.58 4.16 4.84
C ARG A 53 -4.23 3.68 3.42
N SER A 54 -3.92 4.62 2.55
CA SER A 54 -3.57 4.33 1.15
C SER A 54 -2.31 5.07 0.76
N ILE A 55 -1.47 4.43 -0.05
CA ILE A 55 -0.38 5.10 -0.76
C ILE A 55 -0.51 4.86 -2.26
N SER A 56 -0.03 5.83 -3.05
CA SER A 56 0.04 5.73 -4.50
C SER A 56 1.27 4.96 -4.94
N VAL A 57 1.10 4.05 -5.89
CA VAL A 57 2.20 3.35 -6.56
C VAL A 57 2.46 3.98 -7.93
N THR A 58 1.40 4.11 -8.72
CA THR A 58 1.37 4.84 -9.99
C THR A 58 0.16 5.75 -9.98
N GLY A 59 -0.14 6.40 -11.11
CA GLY A 59 -1.32 7.26 -11.20
C GLY A 59 -2.62 6.61 -10.77
N ASP A 60 -2.77 5.30 -11.02
CA ASP A 60 -4.00 4.56 -10.71
C ASP A 60 -3.82 3.46 -9.66
N MET A 61 -2.62 2.92 -9.51
CA MET A 61 -2.35 1.84 -8.56
C MET A 61 -2.21 2.34 -7.15
N ARG A 62 -2.84 1.63 -6.20
CA ARG A 62 -2.82 1.96 -4.77
C ARG A 62 -2.48 0.74 -3.94
N ILE A 63 -1.82 0.98 -2.78
CA ILE A 63 -1.67 -0.02 -1.73
C ILE A 63 -2.51 0.43 -0.55
N ILE A 64 -3.33 -0.48 -0.03
CA ILE A 64 -4.12 -0.27 1.19
C ILE A 64 -3.38 -0.95 2.33
N PHE A 65 -3.21 -0.24 3.44
CA PHE A 65 -2.47 -0.77 4.58
C PHE A 65 -3.04 -0.26 5.90
N LYS A 66 -2.61 -0.91 6.97
CA LYS A 66 -2.79 -0.43 8.35
C LYS A 66 -1.44 -0.22 8.99
N GLU A 67 -1.31 0.83 9.79
CA GLU A 67 -0.10 1.06 10.58
C GLU A 67 -0.45 1.00 12.08
N TYR A 68 0.54 0.63 12.88
CA TYR A 68 0.41 0.52 14.32
C TYR A 68 1.62 1.20 14.98
N ASP A 69 1.36 1.88 16.09
CA ASP A 69 2.39 2.53 16.89
C ASP A 69 3.26 3.50 16.09
N ASN A 70 2.61 4.34 15.30
CA ASN A 70 3.29 5.32 14.46
C ASN A 70 4.32 4.66 13.53
N TYR A 71 3.86 3.69 12.74
CA TYR A 71 4.63 2.98 11.72
C TYR A 71 5.70 2.02 12.26
N VAL A 72 5.61 1.62 13.53
CA VAL A 72 6.48 0.54 14.05
C VAL A 72 6.14 -0.77 13.35
N LEU A 73 4.85 -1.02 13.16
CA LEU A 73 4.35 -2.18 12.39
C LEU A 73 3.39 -1.71 11.31
N VAL A 74 3.54 -2.25 10.12
CA VAL A 74 2.65 -2.00 8.99
C VAL A 74 2.20 -3.32 8.39
N ILE A 75 0.91 -3.44 8.11
CA ILE A 75 0.34 -4.60 7.42
C ILE A 75 -0.20 -4.12 6.07
N MET A 76 0.40 -4.61 4.99
CA MET A 76 -0.08 -4.36 3.62
C MET A 76 -1.28 -5.27 3.36
N LEU A 77 -2.45 -4.66 3.16
CA LEU A 77 -3.72 -5.39 3.10
C LEU A 77 -4.12 -5.77 1.68
N ASP A 78 -3.90 -4.88 0.72
CA ASP A 78 -4.28 -5.11 -0.66
C ASP A 78 -3.50 -4.17 -1.60
N VAL A 79 -3.44 -4.54 -2.88
CA VAL A 79 -2.86 -3.72 -3.93
C VAL A 79 -3.67 -3.89 -5.20
N GLY A 80 -3.90 -2.80 -5.92
CA GLY A 80 -4.66 -2.83 -7.17
C GLY A 80 -4.96 -1.43 -7.64
N THR A 81 -5.79 -1.34 -8.70
CA THR A 81 -6.28 -0.05 -9.17
C THR A 81 -7.22 0.56 -8.15
N HIS A 82 -7.45 1.86 -8.24
CA HIS A 82 -8.38 2.58 -7.37
C HIS A 82 -9.72 1.86 -7.27
N ASN A 83 -10.29 1.44 -8.41
CA ASN A 83 -11.60 0.76 -8.41
C ASN A 83 -11.55 -0.66 -7.83
N GLN A 84 -10.40 -1.32 -7.88
CA GLN A 84 -10.26 -2.68 -7.34
C GLN A 84 -10.15 -2.70 -5.81
N VAL A 85 -9.49 -1.70 -5.22
CA VAL A 85 -9.21 -1.71 -3.78
C VAL A 85 -10.17 -0.84 -2.96
N TYR A 86 -10.86 0.08 -3.58
CA TYR A 86 -11.88 0.91 -2.97
C TYR A 86 -13.25 0.43 -3.41
#